data_c33e8256b482a09f4f8846a20c05b06d
#
_entry.id   c33e8256b482a09f4f8846a20c05b06d
#
_cell.length_a   1.000
_cell.length_b   1.000
_cell.length_c   1.000
_cell.angle_alpha   90.00
_cell.angle_beta   90.00
_cell.angle_gamma   90.00
#
_symmetry.space_group_name_H-M   'P 1'
#
loop_
_entity.id
_entity.type
_entity.pdbx_description
1 polymer ?
#
loop_
_entity_poly.entity_id
_entity_poly.type
_entity_poly.pdbx_seq_one_letter_code
_entity_poly.pdbx_strand_id
1 'polypeptide(L)'
;MKIEATRNQWIKFAIVLVLWLAFLVWLKSWLGLVVVPFIFDAYITKKIPWTWWKKSKNETVKSVMSWVDAIVFALVAVYFVNLYFFQNYVIPSSSLEKSLLVGDYLFVSKASYGPRVPQTPLHMPLTQHTLPIVNSKSYLEWPAWDYKRVKGFGEVQLNDIVVFNFPAGDTVAVNVPAEDIYRLSYQAGKELTKPVDMSAMDAAQQRMVFDHYYKVGRQYIDEKKQTFGEVISRPVDRRENYVKRCVGLPGQTLEIKDRIVYLDGVANKEPDNVEYRYLVKVHKPIPDDLAHKLGISYEDMAYYYPEAKMYNIPLTPKTKEALAARKDIVVSIEDVPGDDAGGLYPVNKNTGWTTDNYGPVWIPKKGETIDLTLDNLPIYERCIHAYEGNDLQVKDGKIYINGQETNQYTFQMDYYWMMGDNRHNSADSRFWGFVPEDHIVGKPIFIWLSLDPDRGWLDGKIRWNRLFTCVDNIK
;
A
#
# COMPACT_ATOMS: atom_id res chain seq x y z
N MET A 1 14.17 -33.93 41.71
CA MET A 1 14.29 -34.52 40.35
C MET A 1 15.60 -34.04 39.76
N LYS A 2 16.59 -34.95 39.55
CA LYS A 2 17.86 -34.58 38.99
C LYS A 2 17.68 -34.26 37.51
N ILE A 3 18.11 -33.09 37.09
CA ILE A 3 18.13 -32.69 35.68
C ILE A 3 19.39 -33.26 35.06
N GLU A 4 19.26 -34.29 34.21
CA GLU A 4 20.36 -34.97 33.54
C GLU A 4 20.64 -34.37 32.15
N ALA A 5 20.84 -33.04 32.10
CA ALA A 5 21.17 -32.36 30.87
C ALA A 5 22.68 -32.26 30.66
N THR A 6 23.16 -32.56 29.44
CA THR A 6 24.57 -32.46 29.08
C THR A 6 25.00 -30.99 28.95
N ARG A 7 26.32 -30.72 29.08
CA ARG A 7 26.89 -29.38 28.90
C ARG A 7 26.46 -28.75 27.56
N ASN A 8 26.40 -29.51 26.47
CA ASN A 8 26.00 -29.03 25.15
C ASN A 8 24.51 -28.64 25.12
N GLN A 9 23.66 -29.29 25.88
CA GLN A 9 22.24 -28.93 25.98
C GLN A 9 22.04 -27.61 26.73
N TRP A 10 22.80 -27.40 27.81
CA TRP A 10 22.81 -26.12 28.53
C TRP A 10 23.32 -24.97 27.68
N ILE A 11 24.37 -25.18 26.88
CA ILE A 11 24.88 -24.18 25.93
C ILE A 11 23.83 -23.83 24.89
N LYS A 12 23.20 -24.83 24.25
CA LYS A 12 22.14 -24.60 23.26
C LYS A 12 20.96 -23.85 23.88
N PHE A 13 20.52 -24.27 25.06
CA PHE A 13 19.47 -23.58 25.81
C PHE A 13 19.82 -22.11 26.06
N ALA A 14 21.02 -21.84 26.58
CA ALA A 14 21.46 -20.47 26.87
C ALA A 14 21.51 -19.61 25.62
N ILE A 15 22.00 -20.11 24.49
CA ILE A 15 22.04 -19.38 23.22
C ILE A 15 20.63 -19.04 22.78
N VAL A 16 19.72 -20.02 22.73
CA VAL A 16 18.34 -19.80 22.28
C VAL A 16 17.59 -18.87 23.24
N LEU A 17 17.79 -19.02 24.55
CA LEU A 17 17.20 -18.13 25.55
C LEU A 17 17.67 -16.68 25.38
N VAL A 18 18.98 -16.47 25.23
CA VAL A 18 19.53 -15.11 25.02
C VAL A 18 18.97 -14.48 23.73
N LEU A 19 18.94 -15.23 22.62
CA LEU A 19 18.37 -14.74 21.37
C LEU A 19 16.87 -14.42 21.51
N TRP A 20 16.13 -15.27 22.20
CA TRP A 20 14.71 -15.05 22.47
C TRP A 20 14.46 -13.82 23.34
N LEU A 21 15.21 -13.67 24.44
CA LEU A 21 15.10 -12.51 25.31
C LEU A 21 15.52 -11.21 24.58
N ALA A 22 16.57 -11.23 23.78
CA ALA A 22 16.97 -10.09 22.96
C ALA A 22 15.84 -9.70 21.96
N PHE A 23 15.19 -10.68 21.35
CA PHE A 23 14.02 -10.47 20.48
C PHE A 23 12.84 -9.85 21.25
N LEU A 24 12.52 -10.32 22.47
CA LEU A 24 11.47 -9.75 23.30
C LEU A 24 11.77 -8.32 23.75
N VAL A 25 13.02 -8.02 24.07
CA VAL A 25 13.46 -6.66 24.40
C VAL A 25 13.30 -5.74 23.19
N TRP A 26 13.70 -6.20 22.01
CA TRP A 26 13.50 -5.45 20.76
C TRP A 26 12.02 -5.19 20.48
N LEU A 27 11.14 -6.19 20.64
CA LEU A 27 9.69 -6.05 20.50
C LEU A 27 9.05 -5.20 21.61
N LYS A 28 9.76 -4.94 22.72
CA LYS A 28 9.21 -4.33 23.95
C LYS A 28 7.93 -5.06 24.40
N SER A 29 7.93 -6.40 24.37
CA SER A 29 6.79 -7.26 24.71
C SER A 29 7.22 -8.38 25.65
N TRP A 30 6.59 -8.47 26.83
CA TRP A 30 6.86 -9.50 27.82
C TRP A 30 5.98 -10.75 27.65
N LEU A 31 4.95 -10.69 26.79
CA LEU A 31 4.06 -11.84 26.52
C LEU A 31 4.82 -13.08 26.05
N GLY A 32 5.90 -12.88 25.28
CA GLY A 32 6.73 -13.97 24.80
C GLY A 32 7.49 -14.73 25.88
N LEU A 33 7.52 -14.27 27.14
CA LEU A 33 8.09 -15.02 28.24
C LEU A 33 7.37 -16.35 28.49
N VAL A 34 6.10 -16.46 28.08
CA VAL A 34 5.33 -17.72 28.13
C VAL A 34 6.01 -18.86 27.34
N VAL A 35 6.86 -18.54 26.36
CA VAL A 35 7.59 -19.50 25.54
C VAL A 35 8.82 -20.05 26.26
N VAL A 36 9.38 -19.33 27.24
CA VAL A 36 10.60 -19.74 27.95
C VAL A 36 10.50 -21.09 28.64
N PRO A 37 9.41 -21.46 29.35
CA PRO A 37 9.23 -22.81 29.88
C PRO A 37 9.28 -23.92 28.82
N PHE A 38 8.75 -23.65 27.62
CA PHE A 38 8.79 -24.61 26.51
C PHE A 38 10.19 -24.75 25.93
N ILE A 39 10.94 -23.66 25.80
CA ILE A 39 12.36 -23.70 25.42
C ILE A 39 13.15 -24.49 26.45
N PHE A 40 12.90 -24.25 27.75
CA PHE A 40 13.54 -24.99 28.83
C PHE A 40 13.22 -26.47 28.77
N ASP A 41 11.94 -26.82 28.53
CA ASP A 41 11.56 -28.22 28.39
C ASP A 41 12.21 -28.89 27.19
N ALA A 42 12.21 -28.24 26.04
CA ALA A 42 12.75 -28.80 24.80
C ALA A 42 14.25 -29.14 24.90
N TYR A 43 15.05 -28.34 25.60
CA TYR A 43 16.48 -28.55 25.72
C TYR A 43 16.89 -29.27 27.00
N ILE A 44 16.24 -29.02 28.13
CA ILE A 44 16.69 -29.41 29.46
C ILE A 44 15.85 -30.53 30.08
N THR A 45 14.53 -30.27 30.30
CA THR A 45 13.70 -31.23 31.06
C THR A 45 13.17 -32.37 30.22
N LYS A 46 12.91 -32.14 28.93
CA LYS A 46 12.40 -33.14 27.96
C LYS A 46 11.18 -33.91 28.47
N LYS A 47 10.33 -33.27 29.30
CA LYS A 47 9.13 -33.86 29.84
C LYS A 47 8.03 -34.02 28.79
N ILE A 48 7.92 -33.03 27.90
CA ILE A 48 6.99 -33.07 26.78
C ILE A 48 7.64 -33.92 25.68
N PRO A 49 7.00 -34.98 25.23
CA PRO A 49 7.58 -35.90 24.24
C PRO A 49 7.44 -35.30 22.81
N TRP A 50 8.07 -34.15 22.53
CA TRP A 50 8.01 -33.44 21.25
C TRP A 50 8.26 -34.31 20.03
N THR A 51 9.08 -35.38 20.20
CA THR A 51 9.49 -36.27 19.12
C THR A 51 9.05 -37.71 19.37
N TRP A 52 7.89 -37.93 20.06
CA TRP A 52 7.36 -39.27 20.40
C TRP A 52 7.26 -40.21 19.21
N TRP A 53 6.92 -39.66 18.04
CA TRP A 53 6.76 -40.37 16.79
C TRP A 53 8.06 -41.00 16.26
N LYS A 54 9.22 -40.46 16.59
CA LYS A 54 10.54 -41.04 16.22
C LYS A 54 10.77 -42.41 16.87
N LYS A 55 10.10 -42.70 18.00
CA LYS A 55 10.19 -43.95 18.71
C LYS A 55 9.09 -44.97 18.33
N SER A 56 8.19 -44.59 17.40
CA SER A 56 7.13 -45.48 16.93
C SER A 56 7.72 -46.68 16.19
N LYS A 57 7.09 -47.87 16.36
CA LYS A 57 7.45 -49.06 15.58
C LYS A 57 6.82 -49.07 14.18
N ASN A 58 5.86 -48.19 13.92
CA ASN A 58 5.17 -48.07 12.65
C ASN A 58 5.88 -47.06 11.74
N GLU A 59 6.42 -47.54 10.64
CA GLU A 59 7.18 -46.72 9.68
C GLU A 59 6.28 -45.65 8.99
N THR A 60 5.01 -45.96 8.77
CA THR A 60 4.04 -44.99 8.22
C THR A 60 3.84 -43.82 9.17
N VAL A 61 3.71 -44.09 10.50
CA VAL A 61 3.61 -43.02 11.51
C VAL A 61 4.88 -42.17 11.53
N LYS A 62 6.04 -42.78 11.47
CA LYS A 62 7.31 -42.00 11.38
C LYS A 62 7.34 -41.10 10.17
N SER A 63 7.01 -41.63 8.99
CA SER A 63 7.03 -40.88 7.75
C SER A 63 6.03 -39.72 7.77
N VAL A 64 4.76 -39.99 8.07
CA VAL A 64 3.71 -38.96 8.12
C VAL A 64 4.05 -37.86 9.16
N MET A 65 4.42 -38.27 10.38
CA MET A 65 4.73 -37.29 11.44
C MET A 65 6.02 -36.49 11.16
N SER A 66 6.96 -37.06 10.39
CA SER A 66 8.13 -36.32 9.93
C SER A 66 7.75 -35.15 8.99
N TRP A 67 6.80 -35.41 8.07
CA TRP A 67 6.26 -34.37 7.21
C TRP A 67 5.46 -33.33 8.00
N VAL A 68 4.62 -33.76 8.94
CA VAL A 68 3.87 -32.86 9.82
C VAL A 68 4.79 -31.95 10.62
N ASP A 69 5.85 -32.52 11.24
CA ASP A 69 6.85 -31.77 12.01
C ASP A 69 7.54 -30.70 11.12
N ALA A 70 7.97 -31.10 9.92
CA ALA A 70 8.60 -30.20 8.96
C ALA A 70 7.66 -29.06 8.49
N ILE A 71 6.40 -29.40 8.20
CA ILE A 71 5.39 -28.40 7.77
C ILE A 71 5.07 -27.43 8.91
N VAL A 72 4.84 -27.92 10.13
CA VAL A 72 4.56 -27.05 11.28
C VAL A 72 5.73 -26.13 11.57
N PHE A 73 6.97 -26.66 11.56
CA PHE A 73 8.16 -25.85 11.72
C PHE A 73 8.27 -24.77 10.64
N ALA A 74 8.08 -25.15 9.37
CA ALA A 74 8.13 -24.21 8.25
C ALA A 74 7.06 -23.11 8.35
N LEU A 75 5.82 -23.46 8.70
CA LEU A 75 4.73 -22.49 8.87
C LEU A 75 5.01 -21.51 10.00
N VAL A 76 5.49 -21.99 11.15
CA VAL A 76 5.87 -21.13 12.30
C VAL A 76 7.03 -20.23 11.93
N ALA A 77 8.09 -20.77 11.33
CA ALA A 77 9.27 -20.00 10.92
C ALA A 77 8.88 -18.90 9.90
N VAL A 78 8.13 -19.27 8.84
CA VAL A 78 7.66 -18.33 7.82
C VAL A 78 6.74 -17.28 8.43
N TYR A 79 5.87 -17.63 9.36
CA TYR A 79 5.02 -16.69 10.09
C TYR A 79 5.84 -15.59 10.76
N PHE A 80 6.85 -15.97 11.56
CA PHE A 80 7.71 -15.00 12.26
C PHE A 80 8.57 -14.17 11.29
N VAL A 81 9.13 -14.80 10.27
CA VAL A 81 9.94 -14.11 9.26
C VAL A 81 9.10 -13.09 8.51
N ASN A 82 7.92 -13.48 8.02
CA ASN A 82 7.01 -12.58 7.30
C ASN A 82 6.47 -11.46 8.19
N LEU A 83 6.31 -11.71 9.48
CA LEU A 83 5.75 -10.72 10.40
C LEU A 83 6.77 -9.62 10.72
N TYR A 84 8.03 -9.98 10.99
CA TYR A 84 9.01 -9.06 11.58
C TYR A 84 10.19 -8.71 10.67
N PHE A 85 10.49 -9.52 9.66
CA PHE A 85 11.72 -9.33 8.90
C PHE A 85 11.46 -9.05 7.42
N PHE A 86 10.95 -10.03 6.69
CA PHE A 86 10.84 -9.96 5.24
C PHE A 86 9.53 -10.58 4.76
N GLN A 87 9.00 -10.02 3.69
CA GLN A 87 7.85 -10.58 3.00
C GLN A 87 8.00 -10.40 1.49
N ASN A 88 7.58 -11.41 0.73
CA ASN A 88 7.59 -11.33 -0.72
C ASN A 88 6.26 -10.79 -1.24
N TYR A 89 6.34 -9.93 -2.25
CA TYR A 89 5.20 -9.37 -2.97
C TYR A 89 5.45 -9.48 -4.47
N VAL A 90 4.37 -9.56 -5.25
CA VAL A 90 4.41 -9.47 -6.71
C VAL A 90 3.77 -8.16 -7.15
N ILE A 91 4.31 -7.53 -8.17
CA ILE A 91 3.75 -6.32 -8.79
C ILE A 91 2.64 -6.73 -9.75
N PRO A 92 1.36 -6.39 -9.46
CA PRO A 92 0.23 -6.81 -10.28
C PRO A 92 -0.18 -5.76 -11.32
N SER A 93 0.26 -4.50 -11.21
CA SER A 93 -0.21 -3.38 -12.02
C SER A 93 0.94 -2.49 -12.52
N SER A 94 0.68 -1.75 -13.59
CA SER A 94 1.62 -0.86 -14.27
C SER A 94 1.81 0.52 -13.62
N SER A 95 1.31 0.75 -12.40
CA SER A 95 1.37 2.07 -11.75
C SER A 95 2.78 2.56 -11.38
N LEU A 96 3.76 1.66 -11.31
CA LEU A 96 5.20 1.94 -11.17
C LEU A 96 6.00 1.45 -12.38
N GLU A 97 5.36 1.37 -13.56
CA GLU A 97 5.99 0.90 -14.78
C GLU A 97 7.33 1.64 -15.03
N LYS A 98 8.27 0.99 -15.72
CA LYS A 98 9.68 1.35 -15.85
C LYS A 98 10.50 1.23 -14.57
N SER A 99 9.98 1.60 -13.41
CA SER A 99 10.66 1.36 -12.13
C SER A 99 10.46 -0.08 -11.67
N LEU A 100 9.22 -0.50 -11.46
CA LEU A 100 8.84 -1.88 -11.15
C LEU A 100 7.83 -2.38 -12.17
N LEU A 101 8.15 -3.47 -12.84
CA LEU A 101 7.34 -4.02 -13.91
C LEU A 101 6.31 -5.01 -13.38
N VAL A 102 5.17 -5.12 -14.05
CA VAL A 102 4.21 -6.20 -13.79
C VAL A 102 4.92 -7.55 -13.89
N GLY A 103 4.76 -8.38 -12.84
CA GLY A 103 5.44 -9.67 -12.72
C GLY A 103 6.81 -9.62 -12.04
N ASP A 104 7.26 -8.46 -11.51
CA ASP A 104 8.39 -8.39 -10.59
C ASP A 104 8.01 -8.92 -9.21
N TYR A 105 8.82 -9.83 -8.69
CA TYR A 105 8.70 -10.36 -7.33
C TYR A 105 9.69 -9.66 -6.42
N LEU A 106 9.18 -8.93 -5.46
CA LEU A 106 9.93 -8.07 -4.56
C LEU A 106 10.24 -8.77 -3.25
N PHE A 107 11.48 -8.63 -2.79
CA PHE A 107 11.87 -8.95 -1.43
C PHE A 107 11.79 -7.69 -0.57
N VAL A 108 10.80 -7.64 0.31
CA VAL A 108 10.46 -6.43 1.09
C VAL A 108 10.92 -6.58 2.52
N SER A 109 11.76 -5.66 2.99
CA SER A 109 12.24 -5.59 4.36
C SER A 109 11.29 -4.77 5.23
N LYS A 110 10.76 -5.39 6.27
CA LYS A 110 10.02 -4.69 7.32
C LYS A 110 10.94 -4.03 8.34
N ALA A 111 12.11 -4.64 8.55
CA ALA A 111 13.11 -4.12 9.47
C ALA A 111 13.70 -2.76 9.04
N SER A 112 13.65 -2.42 7.75
CA SER A 112 14.14 -1.13 7.24
C SER A 112 13.47 0.05 7.93
N TYR A 113 12.13 0.05 8.04
CA TYR A 113 11.36 1.09 8.72
C TYR A 113 10.88 0.69 10.11
N GLY A 114 11.20 -0.53 10.53
CA GLY A 114 10.70 -1.15 11.76
C GLY A 114 9.39 -1.90 11.56
N PRO A 115 9.34 -3.18 11.93
CA PRO A 115 8.13 -3.98 11.79
C PRO A 115 7.01 -3.49 12.72
N ARG A 116 5.78 -3.60 12.24
CA ARG A 116 4.59 -3.40 13.07
C ARG A 116 4.34 -4.65 13.91
N VAL A 117 4.00 -4.46 15.18
CA VAL A 117 3.34 -5.53 15.94
C VAL A 117 1.97 -5.78 15.31
N PRO A 118 1.59 -7.02 15.02
CA PRO A 118 0.34 -7.29 14.34
C PRO A 118 -0.86 -6.82 15.17
N GLN A 119 -1.78 -6.11 14.55
CA GLN A 119 -3.04 -5.73 15.20
C GLN A 119 -3.94 -6.95 15.39
N THR A 120 -3.88 -7.91 14.44
CA THR A 120 -4.58 -9.21 14.52
C THR A 120 -3.57 -10.35 14.58
N PRO A 121 -3.07 -10.69 15.80
CA PRO A 121 -1.99 -11.66 15.96
C PRO A 121 -2.37 -13.09 15.58
N LEU A 122 -3.65 -13.45 15.67
CA LEU A 122 -4.12 -14.78 15.32
C LEU A 122 -4.67 -14.80 13.90
N HIS A 123 -3.83 -15.19 12.96
CA HIS A 123 -4.19 -15.31 11.54
C HIS A 123 -3.52 -16.50 10.87
N MET A 124 -4.12 -16.98 9.79
CA MET A 124 -3.55 -18.04 8.98
C MET A 124 -2.30 -17.55 8.26
N PRO A 125 -1.15 -18.22 8.37
CA PRO A 125 0.04 -17.89 7.60
C PRO A 125 -0.23 -17.85 6.10
N LEU A 126 0.50 -16.99 5.37
CA LEU A 126 0.45 -16.84 3.91
C LEU A 126 -0.89 -16.35 3.34
N THR A 127 -1.77 -15.81 4.19
CA THR A 127 -3.03 -15.20 3.77
C THR A 127 -3.09 -13.74 4.21
N GLN A 128 -3.72 -12.88 3.40
CA GLN A 128 -3.89 -11.46 3.76
C GLN A 128 -5.15 -11.24 4.60
N HIS A 129 -6.32 -11.52 4.08
CA HIS A 129 -7.60 -11.27 4.76
C HIS A 129 -8.63 -12.38 4.58
N THR A 130 -8.54 -13.17 3.50
CA THR A 130 -9.53 -14.19 3.15
C THR A 130 -8.84 -15.53 2.89
N LEU A 131 -9.42 -16.61 3.39
CA LEU A 131 -8.96 -17.95 3.08
C LEU A 131 -9.33 -18.31 1.64
N PRO A 132 -8.39 -18.78 0.81
CA PRO A 132 -8.71 -19.34 -0.48
C PRO A 132 -9.66 -20.54 -0.30
N ILE A 133 -10.53 -20.82 -1.26
CA ILE A 133 -11.49 -21.94 -1.29
C ILE A 133 -12.77 -21.67 -0.48
N VAL A 134 -12.67 -21.30 0.81
CA VAL A 134 -13.85 -21.14 1.68
C VAL A 134 -14.34 -19.69 1.81
N ASN A 135 -13.61 -18.71 1.27
CA ASN A 135 -13.94 -17.28 1.26
C ASN A 135 -14.32 -16.69 2.64
N SER A 136 -13.82 -17.30 3.72
CA SER A 136 -14.00 -16.80 5.09
C SER A 136 -12.82 -15.96 5.54
N LYS A 137 -12.98 -15.19 6.63
CA LYS A 137 -11.88 -14.42 7.22
C LYS A 137 -10.71 -15.33 7.59
N SER A 138 -9.49 -14.94 7.25
CA SER A 138 -8.25 -15.68 7.56
C SER A 138 -7.65 -15.30 8.91
N TYR A 139 -8.31 -14.47 9.69
CA TYR A 139 -7.85 -13.95 10.97
C TYR A 139 -8.99 -13.88 11.99
N LEU A 140 -8.61 -13.89 13.26
CA LEU A 140 -9.53 -13.65 14.37
C LEU A 140 -9.47 -12.16 14.74
N GLU A 141 -10.63 -11.56 15.03
CA GLU A 141 -10.73 -10.16 15.44
C GLU A 141 -10.36 -9.97 16.91
N TRP A 142 -10.29 -11.03 17.68
CA TRP A 142 -9.83 -11.02 19.06
C TRP A 142 -8.75 -12.10 19.29
N PRO A 143 -7.65 -11.78 19.98
CA PRO A 143 -7.29 -10.49 20.52
C PRO A 143 -6.90 -9.49 19.42
N ALA A 144 -7.26 -8.20 19.61
CA ALA A 144 -6.81 -7.09 18.79
C ALA A 144 -5.88 -6.21 19.63
N TRP A 145 -4.79 -5.72 19.00
CA TRP A 145 -3.81 -4.88 19.66
C TRP A 145 -3.73 -3.51 18.99
N ASP A 146 -3.46 -2.48 19.79
CA ASP A 146 -3.22 -1.15 19.28
C ASP A 146 -1.97 -1.10 18.41
N TYR A 147 -1.93 -0.11 17.50
CA TYR A 147 -0.77 0.12 16.67
C TYR A 147 0.49 0.32 17.51
N LYS A 148 1.52 -0.43 17.15
CA LYS A 148 2.86 -0.30 17.70
C LYS A 148 3.88 -0.67 16.63
N ARG A 149 4.87 0.20 16.46
CA ARG A 149 6.02 -0.07 15.58
C ARG A 149 7.27 -0.29 16.42
N VAL A 150 8.02 -1.32 16.07
CA VAL A 150 9.34 -1.59 16.65
C VAL A 150 10.36 -0.72 15.92
N LYS A 151 11.40 -0.28 16.61
CA LYS A 151 12.46 0.53 15.99
C LYS A 151 13.11 -0.23 14.82
N GLY A 152 13.15 0.40 13.65
CA GLY A 152 13.82 -0.07 12.45
C GLY A 152 15.25 0.41 12.33
N PHE A 153 15.85 0.13 11.17
CA PHE A 153 17.19 0.61 10.82
C PHE A 153 17.20 2.03 10.28
N GLY A 154 16.05 2.53 9.82
CA GLY A 154 15.87 3.87 9.28
C GLY A 154 14.40 4.28 9.26
N GLU A 155 14.13 5.38 8.57
CA GLU A 155 12.81 5.95 8.36
C GLU A 155 12.53 6.07 6.85
N VAL A 156 11.27 6.25 6.48
CA VAL A 156 10.89 6.50 5.09
C VAL A 156 11.56 7.78 4.60
N GLN A 157 12.25 7.68 3.47
CA GLN A 157 12.94 8.80 2.84
C GLN A 157 12.20 9.27 1.60
N LEU A 158 12.46 10.52 1.21
CA LEU A 158 11.94 11.06 -0.03
C LEU A 158 12.43 10.23 -1.22
N ASN A 159 11.51 9.93 -2.13
CA ASN A 159 11.70 9.07 -3.30
C ASN A 159 11.90 7.57 -3.01
N ASP A 160 11.83 7.10 -1.77
CA ASP A 160 11.75 5.67 -1.48
C ASP A 160 10.51 5.04 -2.15
N ILE A 161 10.69 3.84 -2.71
CA ILE A 161 9.54 2.99 -3.06
C ILE A 161 9.12 2.27 -1.78
N VAL A 162 7.83 2.37 -1.42
CA VAL A 162 7.29 1.93 -0.14
C VAL A 162 6.12 0.97 -0.36
N VAL A 163 6.13 -0.16 0.36
CA VAL A 163 4.96 -1.03 0.49
C VAL A 163 4.16 -0.60 1.71
N PHE A 164 2.85 -0.43 1.53
CA PHE A 164 1.94 -0.02 2.59
C PHE A 164 0.56 -0.66 2.41
N ASN A 165 -0.24 -0.69 3.47
CA ASN A 165 -1.64 -1.10 3.37
C ASN A 165 -2.49 0.05 2.85
N PHE A 166 -3.46 -0.27 2.00
CA PHE A 166 -4.33 0.71 1.36
C PHE A 166 -5.05 1.60 2.39
N PRO A 167 -4.94 2.94 2.28
CA PRO A 167 -5.54 3.87 3.23
C PRO A 167 -7.03 4.08 2.92
N ALA A 168 -7.83 3.01 3.06
CA ALA A 168 -9.26 3.00 2.74
C ALA A 168 -10.15 3.79 3.72
N GLY A 169 -9.56 4.46 4.71
CA GLY A 169 -10.32 5.06 5.80
C GLY A 169 -10.69 4.02 6.87
N ASP A 170 -11.93 4.02 7.36
CA ASP A 170 -12.42 3.13 8.41
C ASP A 170 -13.11 1.87 7.88
N THR A 171 -13.59 1.88 6.65
CA THR A 171 -14.40 0.81 6.05
C THR A 171 -13.96 0.46 4.63
N VAL A 172 -14.28 -0.78 4.21
CA VAL A 172 -14.05 -1.29 2.85
C VAL A 172 -15.30 -2.02 2.34
N ALA A 173 -15.57 -1.93 1.06
CA ALA A 173 -16.56 -2.75 0.37
C ALA A 173 -15.91 -4.08 -0.07
N VAL A 174 -16.47 -5.21 0.40
CA VAL A 174 -15.80 -6.52 0.33
C VAL A 174 -15.50 -6.98 -1.09
N ASN A 175 -16.38 -6.67 -2.05
CA ASN A 175 -16.20 -7.09 -3.45
C ASN A 175 -15.25 -6.17 -4.24
N VAL A 176 -14.97 -4.96 -3.73
CA VAL A 176 -14.07 -3.98 -4.35
C VAL A 176 -13.10 -3.40 -3.30
N PRO A 177 -12.31 -4.24 -2.62
CA PRO A 177 -11.53 -3.85 -1.45
C PRO A 177 -10.34 -2.91 -1.79
N ALA A 178 -10.02 -2.79 -3.05
CA ALA A 178 -8.97 -1.91 -3.58
C ALA A 178 -9.50 -0.51 -3.95
N GLU A 179 -10.81 -0.26 -3.78
CA GLU A 179 -11.43 1.02 -4.08
C GLU A 179 -11.65 1.85 -2.80
N ASP A 180 -11.47 3.16 -2.93
CA ASP A 180 -11.79 4.10 -1.85
C ASP A 180 -13.31 4.29 -1.74
N ILE A 181 -13.90 3.76 -0.67
CA ILE A 181 -15.34 3.80 -0.46
C ILE A 181 -15.88 5.24 -0.29
N TYR A 182 -15.08 6.15 0.23
CA TYR A 182 -15.46 7.57 0.34
C TYR A 182 -15.63 8.16 -1.07
N ARG A 183 -14.61 7.96 -1.92
CA ARG A 183 -14.65 8.41 -3.32
C ARG A 183 -15.84 7.80 -4.06
N LEU A 184 -16.04 6.49 -3.97
CA LEU A 184 -17.19 5.79 -4.58
C LEU A 184 -18.52 6.38 -4.10
N SER A 185 -18.65 6.67 -2.79
CA SER A 185 -19.87 7.24 -2.22
C SER A 185 -20.13 8.65 -2.76
N TYR A 186 -19.14 9.51 -2.80
CA TYR A 186 -19.30 10.87 -3.35
C TYR A 186 -19.62 10.84 -4.84
N GLN A 187 -18.97 10.01 -5.64
CA GLN A 187 -19.22 9.86 -7.07
C GLN A 187 -20.65 9.36 -7.32
N ALA A 188 -21.04 8.25 -6.68
CA ALA A 188 -22.39 7.71 -6.83
C ALA A 188 -23.46 8.72 -6.40
N GLY A 189 -23.25 9.42 -5.29
CA GLY A 189 -24.20 10.46 -4.85
C GLY A 189 -24.29 11.63 -5.81
N LYS A 190 -23.19 12.10 -6.37
CA LYS A 190 -23.15 13.15 -7.38
C LYS A 190 -23.88 12.73 -8.67
N GLU A 191 -23.75 11.47 -9.09
CA GLU A 191 -24.43 10.93 -10.28
C GLU A 191 -25.94 10.73 -10.06
N LEU A 192 -26.35 10.32 -8.86
CA LEU A 192 -27.75 10.03 -8.53
C LEU A 192 -28.56 11.28 -8.17
N THR A 193 -27.92 12.40 -7.91
CA THR A 193 -28.58 13.66 -7.56
C THR A 193 -28.50 14.66 -8.70
N LYS A 194 -29.33 15.69 -8.65
CA LYS A 194 -29.23 16.80 -9.61
C LYS A 194 -27.94 17.58 -9.36
N PRO A 195 -27.22 17.97 -10.43
CA PRO A 195 -26.08 18.86 -10.28
C PRO A 195 -26.46 20.15 -9.54
N VAL A 196 -25.62 20.55 -8.58
CA VAL A 196 -25.78 21.78 -7.80
C VAL A 196 -24.65 22.71 -8.17
N ASP A 197 -24.99 23.95 -8.56
CA ASP A 197 -23.95 24.98 -8.75
C ASP A 197 -23.50 25.50 -7.37
N MET A 198 -22.26 25.24 -7.06
CA MET A 198 -21.62 25.60 -5.78
C MET A 198 -20.74 26.85 -5.90
N SER A 199 -20.67 27.50 -7.04
CA SER A 199 -19.75 28.62 -7.31
C SER A 199 -19.96 29.86 -6.40
N ALA A 200 -21.19 30.07 -5.94
CA ALA A 200 -21.57 31.18 -5.05
C ALA A 200 -21.70 30.75 -3.57
N MET A 201 -21.43 29.48 -3.24
CA MET A 201 -21.60 28.91 -1.91
C MET A 201 -20.36 29.10 -1.05
N ASP A 202 -20.57 29.42 0.22
CA ASP A 202 -19.51 29.36 1.24
C ASP A 202 -19.14 27.91 1.61
N ALA A 203 -18.07 27.74 2.38
CA ALA A 203 -17.56 26.42 2.77
C ALA A 203 -18.60 25.58 3.54
N ALA A 204 -19.44 26.21 4.38
CA ALA A 204 -20.46 25.50 5.13
C ALA A 204 -21.59 25.00 4.22
N GLN A 205 -22.02 25.82 3.27
CA GLN A 205 -23.04 25.46 2.25
C GLN A 205 -22.51 24.34 1.33
N GLN A 206 -21.26 24.47 0.83
CA GLN A 206 -20.65 23.41 0.03
C GLN A 206 -20.59 22.10 0.80
N ARG A 207 -20.21 22.13 2.08
CA ARG A 207 -20.18 20.94 2.93
C ARG A 207 -21.55 20.26 3.01
N MET A 208 -22.63 21.00 3.18
CA MET A 208 -24.00 20.42 3.20
C MET A 208 -24.33 19.67 1.92
N VAL A 209 -23.89 20.19 0.76
CA VAL A 209 -24.09 19.51 -0.53
C VAL A 209 -23.25 18.22 -0.60
N PHE A 210 -21.99 18.28 -0.21
CA PHE A 210 -21.13 17.08 -0.20
C PHE A 210 -21.61 16.03 0.81
N ASP A 211 -22.04 16.42 2.00
CA ASP A 211 -22.62 15.50 2.99
C ASP A 211 -23.89 14.82 2.44
N HIS A 212 -24.70 15.55 1.67
CA HIS A 212 -25.84 14.97 0.97
C HIS A 212 -25.40 13.96 -0.10
N TYR A 213 -24.41 14.29 -0.93
CA TYR A 213 -23.85 13.34 -1.92
C TYR A 213 -23.31 12.08 -1.25
N TYR A 214 -22.55 12.24 -0.18
CA TYR A 214 -22.01 11.10 0.57
C TYR A 214 -23.14 10.20 1.10
N LYS A 215 -24.16 10.79 1.72
CA LYS A 215 -25.29 10.04 2.28
C LYS A 215 -26.05 9.24 1.21
N VAL A 216 -26.38 9.89 0.08
CA VAL A 216 -27.10 9.22 -1.03
C VAL A 216 -26.25 8.12 -1.65
N GLY A 217 -24.98 8.41 -1.92
CA GLY A 217 -24.08 7.42 -2.51
C GLY A 217 -23.76 6.28 -1.57
N ARG A 218 -23.62 6.54 -0.27
CA ARG A 218 -23.42 5.49 0.72
C ARG A 218 -24.61 4.54 0.81
N GLN A 219 -25.83 5.11 0.82
CA GLN A 219 -27.05 4.31 0.78
C GLN A 219 -27.09 3.44 -0.48
N TYR A 220 -26.76 4.00 -1.65
CA TYR A 220 -26.70 3.24 -2.91
C TYR A 220 -25.72 2.07 -2.84
N ILE A 221 -24.52 2.29 -2.28
CA ILE A 221 -23.52 1.22 -2.12
C ILE A 221 -24.05 0.11 -1.19
N ASP A 222 -24.67 0.48 -0.08
CA ASP A 222 -25.23 -0.46 0.89
C ASP A 222 -26.40 -1.28 0.32
N GLU A 223 -27.18 -0.70 -0.60
CA GLU A 223 -28.27 -1.38 -1.32
C GLU A 223 -27.76 -2.33 -2.42
N LYS A 224 -26.64 -1.98 -3.09
CA LYS A 224 -26.05 -2.74 -4.20
C LYS A 224 -25.07 -3.81 -3.75
N LYS A 225 -25.44 -4.64 -2.79
CA LYS A 225 -24.58 -5.70 -2.23
C LYS A 225 -24.05 -6.70 -3.25
N GLN A 226 -24.73 -6.92 -4.36
CA GLN A 226 -24.23 -7.81 -5.42
C GLN A 226 -22.97 -7.24 -6.09
N THR A 227 -22.88 -5.91 -6.23
CA THR A 227 -21.75 -5.23 -6.86
C THR A 227 -20.65 -4.96 -5.84
N PHE A 228 -20.98 -4.36 -4.70
CA PHE A 228 -20.02 -3.85 -3.73
C PHE A 228 -19.72 -4.84 -2.59
N GLY A 229 -20.58 -5.85 -2.38
CA GLY A 229 -20.52 -6.70 -1.21
C GLY A 229 -21.04 -5.98 0.05
N GLU A 230 -20.68 -6.52 1.20
CA GLU A 230 -20.91 -5.85 2.49
C GLU A 230 -19.83 -4.79 2.73
N VAL A 231 -20.21 -3.69 3.39
CA VAL A 231 -19.26 -2.69 3.85
C VAL A 231 -18.88 -3.02 5.29
N ILE A 232 -17.61 -3.35 5.49
CA ILE A 232 -17.08 -3.80 6.78
C ILE A 232 -15.90 -2.94 7.23
N SER A 233 -15.68 -2.85 8.53
CA SER A 233 -14.40 -2.40 9.07
C SER A 233 -13.38 -3.51 8.91
N ARG A 234 -12.16 -3.15 8.47
CA ARG A 234 -11.07 -4.10 8.31
C ARG A 234 -9.81 -3.54 8.99
N PRO A 235 -9.19 -4.29 9.90
CA PRO A 235 -7.93 -3.88 10.54
C PRO A 235 -6.87 -3.51 9.49
N VAL A 236 -6.02 -2.53 9.82
CA VAL A 236 -5.03 -1.98 8.87
C VAL A 236 -4.12 -3.08 8.32
N ASP A 237 -3.65 -4.00 9.16
CA ASP A 237 -2.76 -5.11 8.77
C ASP A 237 -3.45 -6.18 7.89
N ARG A 238 -4.77 -6.03 7.64
CA ARG A 238 -5.58 -6.93 6.80
C ARG A 238 -6.12 -6.26 5.53
N ARG A 239 -5.75 -4.99 5.28
CA ARG A 239 -6.11 -4.28 4.05
C ARG A 239 -5.19 -4.67 2.90
N GLU A 240 -5.57 -4.32 1.67
CA GLU A 240 -4.79 -4.57 0.46
C GLU A 240 -3.39 -3.94 0.57
N ASN A 241 -2.40 -4.61 -0.01
CA ASN A 241 -1.04 -4.08 -0.05
C ASN A 241 -0.82 -3.29 -1.33
N TYR A 242 -0.36 -2.06 -1.19
CA TYR A 242 0.00 -1.16 -2.28
C TYR A 242 1.50 -0.89 -2.26
N VAL A 243 2.03 -0.54 -3.42
CA VAL A 243 3.39 -0.06 -3.57
C VAL A 243 3.37 1.22 -4.39
N LYS A 244 4.00 2.28 -3.86
CA LYS A 244 4.14 3.59 -4.50
C LYS A 244 5.46 4.24 -4.09
N ARG A 245 5.79 5.33 -4.76
CA ARG A 245 6.93 6.17 -4.39
C ARG A 245 6.49 7.22 -3.36
N CYS A 246 7.27 7.40 -2.30
CA CYS A 246 7.07 8.46 -1.33
C CYS A 246 7.59 9.78 -1.93
N VAL A 247 6.67 10.66 -2.31
CA VAL A 247 7.01 11.96 -2.92
C VAL A 247 6.79 13.14 -1.98
N GLY A 248 6.36 12.90 -0.75
CA GLY A 248 6.20 13.91 0.28
C GLY A 248 6.29 13.32 1.67
N LEU A 249 7.05 13.98 2.55
CA LEU A 249 7.33 13.57 3.93
C LEU A 249 6.52 14.39 4.94
N PRO A 250 6.34 13.88 6.18
CA PRO A 250 5.64 14.61 7.24
C PRO A 250 6.19 16.02 7.46
N GLY A 251 5.29 17.01 7.54
CA GLY A 251 5.62 18.41 7.76
C GLY A 251 5.93 19.22 6.49
N GLN A 252 6.04 18.58 5.32
CA GLN A 252 6.26 19.28 4.06
C GLN A 252 4.95 19.75 3.43
N THR A 253 5.01 20.84 2.67
CA THR A 253 3.91 21.30 1.82
C THR A 253 4.17 20.83 0.39
N LEU A 254 3.28 20.00 -0.12
CA LEU A 254 3.34 19.45 -1.47
C LEU A 254 2.45 20.24 -2.41
N GLU A 255 2.97 20.57 -3.60
CA GLU A 255 2.23 21.17 -4.69
C GLU A 255 2.72 20.56 -6.01
N ILE A 256 1.81 20.33 -6.95
CA ILE A 256 2.14 19.89 -8.31
C ILE A 256 1.80 21.05 -9.26
N LYS A 257 2.77 21.50 -10.03
CA LYS A 257 2.61 22.53 -11.06
C LYS A 257 3.14 22.00 -12.37
N ASP A 258 2.29 21.95 -13.37
CA ASP A 258 2.64 21.48 -14.70
C ASP A 258 3.42 20.15 -14.65
N ARG A 259 2.88 19.16 -13.87
CA ARG A 259 3.42 17.81 -13.65
C ARG A 259 4.61 17.73 -12.68
N ILE A 260 5.25 18.85 -12.35
CA ILE A 260 6.42 18.88 -11.46
C ILE A 260 5.95 18.95 -10.01
N VAL A 261 6.46 18.03 -9.18
CA VAL A 261 6.22 18.04 -7.73
C VAL A 261 7.13 19.05 -7.07
N TYR A 262 6.55 19.96 -6.29
CA TYR A 262 7.25 20.91 -5.43
C TYR A 262 7.02 20.53 -3.98
N LEU A 263 8.08 20.61 -3.17
CA LEU A 263 8.06 20.43 -1.73
C LEU A 263 8.59 21.70 -1.08
N ASP A 264 7.77 22.33 -0.24
CA ASP A 264 8.08 23.61 0.40
C ASP A 264 8.53 24.69 -0.62
N GLY A 265 7.92 24.67 -1.80
CA GLY A 265 8.21 25.58 -2.91
C GLY A 265 9.44 25.23 -3.75
N VAL A 266 10.15 24.14 -3.43
CA VAL A 266 11.32 23.66 -4.18
C VAL A 266 10.95 22.46 -5.04
N ALA A 267 11.31 22.51 -6.34
CA ALA A 267 11.06 21.39 -7.25
C ALA A 267 11.79 20.13 -6.78
N ASN A 268 11.04 19.03 -6.61
CA ASN A 268 11.62 17.72 -6.32
C ASN A 268 12.26 17.16 -7.59
N LYS A 269 13.45 16.60 -7.46
CA LYS A 269 14.07 15.85 -8.57
C LYS A 269 13.33 14.54 -8.75
N GLU A 270 12.56 14.43 -9.82
CA GLU A 270 11.85 13.20 -10.15
C GLU A 270 12.81 12.13 -10.69
N PRO A 271 12.46 10.83 -10.48
CA PRO A 271 13.15 9.72 -11.13
C PRO A 271 13.03 9.78 -12.65
N ASP A 272 14.04 9.28 -13.36
CA ASP A 272 14.06 9.24 -14.83
C ASP A 272 12.96 8.35 -15.44
N ASN A 273 12.40 7.46 -14.64
CA ASN A 273 11.36 6.48 -15.02
C ASN A 273 9.92 6.99 -14.88
N VAL A 274 9.73 8.27 -14.53
CA VAL A 274 8.37 8.85 -14.46
C VAL A 274 7.76 8.92 -15.87
N GLU A 275 6.51 8.48 -15.97
CA GLU A 275 5.76 8.43 -17.22
C GLU A 275 4.52 9.31 -17.17
N TYR A 276 4.22 9.92 -18.32
CA TYR A 276 2.98 10.65 -18.59
C TYR A 276 2.36 10.14 -19.88
N ARG A 277 1.04 10.28 -20.05
CA ARG A 277 0.35 9.89 -21.28
C ARG A 277 0.55 10.90 -22.40
N TYR A 278 0.71 10.36 -23.61
CA TYR A 278 0.87 11.11 -24.84
C TYR A 278 -0.01 10.54 -25.94
N LEU A 279 -0.53 11.42 -26.79
CA LEU A 279 -1.13 11.08 -28.06
C LEU A 279 -0.04 11.01 -29.10
N VAL A 280 0.24 9.81 -29.60
CA VAL A 280 1.29 9.56 -30.60
C VAL A 280 0.61 9.29 -31.93
N LYS A 281 0.60 10.29 -32.82
CA LYS A 281 0.09 10.15 -34.19
C LYS A 281 1.15 9.48 -35.06
N VAL A 282 0.75 8.50 -35.86
CA VAL A 282 1.69 7.68 -36.62
C VAL A 282 1.28 7.58 -38.11
N HIS A 283 2.27 7.38 -38.99
CA HIS A 283 2.04 7.04 -40.39
C HIS A 283 1.63 5.57 -40.55
N LYS A 284 2.24 4.70 -39.75
CA LYS A 284 2.01 3.24 -39.72
C LYS A 284 2.11 2.76 -38.25
N PRO A 285 1.49 1.65 -37.89
CA PRO A 285 1.59 1.09 -36.55
C PRO A 285 3.06 0.93 -36.09
N ILE A 286 3.28 1.14 -34.80
CA ILE A 286 4.58 0.93 -34.15
C ILE A 286 4.85 -0.59 -34.18
N PRO A 287 5.98 -1.05 -34.74
CA PRO A 287 6.34 -2.47 -34.74
C PRO A 287 6.56 -2.99 -33.30
N ASP A 288 6.13 -4.23 -33.04
CA ASP A 288 6.26 -4.88 -31.73
C ASP A 288 7.71 -4.91 -31.23
N ASP A 289 8.67 -5.20 -32.13
CA ASP A 289 10.11 -5.17 -31.78
C ASP A 289 10.59 -3.80 -31.31
N LEU A 290 10.06 -2.72 -31.91
CA LEU A 290 10.39 -1.36 -31.50
C LEU A 290 9.73 -1.02 -30.17
N ALA A 291 8.45 -1.33 -30.01
CA ALA A 291 7.73 -1.14 -28.76
C ALA A 291 8.48 -1.83 -27.61
N HIS A 292 8.85 -3.09 -27.81
CA HIS A 292 9.61 -3.87 -26.84
C HIS A 292 10.98 -3.24 -26.50
N LYS A 293 11.75 -2.78 -27.51
CA LYS A 293 13.05 -2.10 -27.28
C LYS A 293 12.89 -0.82 -26.48
N LEU A 294 11.79 -0.11 -26.65
CA LEU A 294 11.44 1.10 -25.92
C LEU A 294 10.78 0.81 -24.57
N GLY A 295 10.53 -0.47 -24.27
CA GLY A 295 9.86 -0.92 -23.07
C GLY A 295 8.39 -0.52 -23.01
N ILE A 296 7.72 -0.24 -24.11
CA ILE A 296 6.28 0.00 -24.18
C ILE A 296 5.60 -1.36 -24.03
N SER A 297 4.70 -1.49 -23.06
CA SER A 297 4.05 -2.76 -22.74
C SER A 297 3.04 -3.16 -23.83
N TYR A 298 2.71 -4.45 -23.87
CA TYR A 298 1.68 -4.94 -24.78
C TYR A 298 0.30 -4.35 -24.43
N GLU A 299 0.04 -4.16 -23.15
CA GLU A 299 -1.16 -3.49 -22.64
C GLU A 299 -1.28 -2.06 -23.18
N ASP A 300 -0.20 -1.28 -23.15
CA ASP A 300 -0.20 0.08 -23.69
C ASP A 300 -0.39 0.11 -25.21
N MET A 301 0.21 -0.84 -25.93
CA MET A 301 0.04 -0.94 -27.38
C MET A 301 -1.39 -1.24 -27.80
N ALA A 302 -2.22 -1.80 -26.93
CA ALA A 302 -3.65 -2.02 -27.17
C ALA A 302 -4.46 -0.71 -27.29
N TYR A 303 -3.96 0.40 -26.75
CA TYR A 303 -4.60 1.72 -26.87
C TYR A 303 -4.26 2.41 -28.20
N TYR A 304 -4.32 1.66 -29.29
CA TYR A 304 -4.22 2.14 -30.67
C TYR A 304 -5.60 2.40 -31.27
N TYR A 305 -5.76 3.56 -31.86
CA TYR A 305 -6.96 3.98 -32.58
C TYR A 305 -6.71 3.98 -34.09
N PRO A 306 -7.06 2.89 -34.83
CA PRO A 306 -6.67 2.72 -36.23
C PRO A 306 -7.16 3.80 -37.16
N GLU A 307 -8.41 4.28 -36.99
CA GLU A 307 -9.01 5.32 -37.84
C GLU A 307 -8.29 6.67 -37.70
N ALA A 308 -7.87 7.00 -36.47
CA ALA A 308 -7.10 8.20 -36.18
C ALA A 308 -5.59 8.02 -36.43
N LYS A 309 -5.13 6.79 -36.65
CA LYS A 309 -3.72 6.40 -36.67
C LYS A 309 -2.96 6.95 -35.46
N MET A 310 -3.48 6.71 -34.27
CA MET A 310 -3.02 7.33 -33.05
C MET A 310 -2.97 6.33 -31.90
N TYR A 311 -1.91 6.42 -31.08
CA TYR A 311 -1.81 5.73 -29.79
C TYR A 311 -2.05 6.73 -28.64
N ASN A 312 -2.64 6.24 -27.53
CA ASN A 312 -2.67 6.95 -26.25
C ASN A 312 -1.88 6.15 -25.22
N ILE A 313 -0.57 6.40 -25.13
CA ILE A 313 0.37 5.57 -24.38
C ILE A 313 1.20 6.39 -23.38
N PRO A 314 1.58 5.78 -22.23
CA PRO A 314 2.52 6.38 -21.29
C PRO A 314 3.94 6.30 -21.85
N LEU A 315 4.71 7.37 -21.70
CA LEU A 315 6.10 7.45 -22.14
C LEU A 315 6.92 8.18 -21.08
N THR A 316 8.13 7.70 -20.83
CA THR A 316 9.16 8.49 -20.14
C THR A 316 9.71 9.56 -21.07
N PRO A 317 10.39 10.62 -20.57
CA PRO A 317 11.07 11.59 -21.41
C PRO A 317 12.01 10.94 -22.43
N LYS A 318 12.78 9.94 -22.00
CA LYS A 318 13.71 9.19 -22.83
C LYS A 318 13.00 8.40 -23.95
N THR A 319 11.92 7.71 -23.61
CA THR A 319 11.13 6.92 -24.58
C THR A 319 10.42 7.84 -25.57
N LYS A 320 9.87 8.99 -25.09
CA LYS A 320 9.27 10.03 -25.95
C LYS A 320 10.26 10.55 -26.98
N GLU A 321 11.48 10.88 -26.55
CA GLU A 321 12.54 11.38 -27.44
C GLU A 321 12.94 10.31 -28.47
N ALA A 322 13.19 9.07 -28.03
CA ALA A 322 13.56 7.95 -28.90
C ALA A 322 12.47 7.64 -29.94
N LEU A 323 11.20 7.70 -29.53
CA LEU A 323 10.08 7.50 -30.44
C LEU A 323 9.89 8.67 -31.42
N ALA A 324 10.06 9.90 -30.95
CA ALA A 324 10.00 11.12 -31.76
C ALA A 324 11.10 11.16 -32.86
N ALA A 325 12.24 10.52 -32.62
CA ALA A 325 13.31 10.38 -33.61
C ALA A 325 12.92 9.49 -34.81
N ARG A 326 11.89 8.61 -34.66
CA ARG A 326 11.43 7.68 -35.71
C ARG A 326 10.44 8.38 -36.66
N LYS A 327 10.91 9.30 -37.46
CA LYS A 327 10.11 10.08 -38.43
C LYS A 327 9.46 9.19 -39.51
N ASP A 328 9.98 7.98 -39.74
CA ASP A 328 9.39 6.99 -40.61
C ASP A 328 8.10 6.35 -40.04
N ILE A 329 7.85 6.50 -38.73
CA ILE A 329 6.70 5.96 -38.01
C ILE A 329 5.84 7.08 -37.43
N VAL A 330 6.46 8.06 -36.75
CA VAL A 330 5.79 9.07 -35.93
C VAL A 330 5.60 10.37 -36.70
N VAL A 331 4.36 10.88 -36.67
CA VAL A 331 3.96 12.20 -37.21
C VAL A 331 4.13 13.27 -36.15
N SER A 332 3.48 13.08 -34.99
CA SER A 332 3.52 14.00 -33.84
C SER A 332 3.39 13.25 -32.55
N ILE A 333 3.88 13.85 -31.45
CA ILE A 333 3.64 13.40 -30.07
C ILE A 333 3.12 14.63 -29.31
N GLU A 334 1.90 14.51 -28.80
CA GLU A 334 1.19 15.60 -28.09
C GLU A 334 0.96 15.18 -26.64
N ASP A 335 1.06 16.12 -25.71
CA ASP A 335 0.79 15.88 -24.30
C ASP A 335 -0.72 15.66 -24.07
N VAL A 336 -1.08 14.67 -23.25
CA VAL A 336 -2.43 14.51 -22.71
C VAL A 336 -2.47 15.29 -21.39
N PRO A 337 -3.26 16.37 -21.30
CA PRO A 337 -3.36 17.12 -20.06
C PRO A 337 -4.00 16.27 -18.97
N GLY A 338 -3.54 16.44 -17.74
CA GLY A 338 -4.20 15.87 -16.58
C GLY A 338 -5.57 16.50 -16.35
N ASP A 339 -6.51 15.70 -15.88
CA ASP A 339 -7.86 16.10 -15.53
C ASP A 339 -8.15 15.86 -14.03
N ASP A 340 -9.40 16.07 -13.60
CA ASP A 340 -9.85 15.74 -12.25
C ASP A 340 -10.08 14.23 -12.04
N ALA A 341 -9.94 13.43 -13.08
CA ALA A 341 -10.07 11.97 -13.09
C ALA A 341 -11.31 11.44 -12.32
N GLY A 342 -12.40 12.20 -12.39
CA GLY A 342 -13.66 11.87 -11.70
C GLY A 342 -13.66 12.11 -10.20
N GLY A 343 -12.77 12.94 -9.70
CA GLY A 343 -12.67 13.37 -8.30
C GLY A 343 -11.36 13.06 -7.65
N LEU A 344 -10.56 14.11 -7.44
CA LEU A 344 -9.33 14.08 -6.69
C LEU A 344 -9.59 14.31 -5.20
N TYR A 345 -8.64 13.90 -4.36
CA TYR A 345 -8.68 14.22 -2.94
C TYR A 345 -8.41 15.71 -2.68
N PRO A 346 -9.14 16.38 -1.79
CA PRO A 346 -10.29 15.87 -1.05
C PRO A 346 -11.56 15.83 -1.92
N VAL A 347 -12.23 14.68 -1.94
CA VAL A 347 -13.40 14.43 -2.80
C VAL A 347 -14.64 15.25 -2.40
N ASN A 348 -14.61 15.86 -1.22
CA ASN A 348 -15.68 16.66 -0.62
C ASN A 348 -15.36 18.17 -0.59
N LYS A 349 -14.54 18.61 -1.54
CA LYS A 349 -14.24 20.02 -1.78
C LYS A 349 -14.09 20.27 -3.29
N ASN A 350 -14.64 21.35 -3.78
CA ASN A 350 -14.40 21.79 -5.16
C ASN A 350 -13.09 22.57 -5.23
N THR A 351 -11.98 21.89 -5.58
CA THR A 351 -10.64 22.48 -5.60
C THR A 351 -10.24 23.04 -6.95
N GLY A 352 -10.85 22.58 -8.04
CA GLY A 352 -10.41 22.85 -9.41
C GLY A 352 -9.06 22.21 -9.77
N TRP A 353 -8.55 21.30 -8.92
CA TRP A 353 -7.28 20.61 -9.16
C TRP A 353 -7.40 19.58 -10.27
N THR A 354 -6.26 19.31 -10.90
CA THR A 354 -6.08 18.23 -11.88
C THR A 354 -4.93 17.33 -11.42
N THR A 355 -4.76 16.20 -12.09
CA THR A 355 -3.62 15.30 -11.81
C THR A 355 -2.26 15.95 -12.08
N ASP A 356 -2.23 16.99 -12.94
CA ASP A 356 -1.01 17.73 -13.34
C ASP A 356 -0.82 19.04 -12.57
N ASN A 357 -1.89 19.58 -11.95
CA ASN A 357 -1.88 20.81 -11.14
C ASN A 357 -2.70 20.57 -9.86
N TYR A 358 -2.02 20.35 -8.75
CA TYR A 358 -2.59 19.88 -7.51
C TYR A 358 -2.01 20.60 -6.27
N GLY A 359 -2.83 20.88 -5.29
CA GLY A 359 -2.41 21.49 -4.02
C GLY A 359 -2.44 23.03 -4.06
N PRO A 360 -1.72 23.69 -3.10
CA PRO A 360 -0.83 23.09 -2.11
C PRO A 360 -1.57 22.31 -1.01
N VAL A 361 -0.94 21.25 -0.49
CA VAL A 361 -1.39 20.51 0.70
C VAL A 361 -0.23 20.31 1.68
N TRP A 362 -0.45 20.65 2.95
CA TRP A 362 0.52 20.36 3.99
C TRP A 362 0.34 18.92 4.48
N ILE A 363 1.43 18.15 4.57
CA ILE A 363 1.43 16.75 4.97
C ILE A 363 1.51 16.67 6.49
N PRO A 364 0.50 16.08 7.18
CA PRO A 364 0.48 16.07 8.62
C PRO A 364 1.70 15.39 9.24
N LYS A 365 2.19 15.96 10.34
CA LYS A 365 3.33 15.47 11.10
C LYS A 365 2.96 15.32 12.57
N LYS A 366 3.38 14.22 13.15
CA LYS A 366 3.15 13.88 14.53
C LYS A 366 3.62 14.99 15.48
N GLY A 367 2.73 15.39 16.40
CA GLY A 367 2.98 16.44 17.38
C GLY A 367 2.82 17.86 16.86
N GLU A 368 2.66 18.07 15.56
CA GLU A 368 2.40 19.39 14.98
C GLU A 368 0.90 19.73 15.05
N THR A 369 0.61 21.00 15.31
CA THR A 369 -0.75 21.52 15.44
C THR A 369 -1.08 22.41 14.23
N ILE A 370 -2.27 22.26 13.68
CA ILE A 370 -2.79 23.14 12.62
C ILE A 370 -4.05 23.87 13.11
N ASP A 371 -4.27 25.05 12.54
CA ASP A 371 -5.57 25.71 12.64
C ASP A 371 -6.56 25.03 11.70
N LEU A 372 -7.73 24.68 12.22
CA LEU A 372 -8.83 24.08 11.45
C LEU A 372 -9.88 25.13 11.13
N THR A 373 -10.28 25.13 9.86
CA THR A 373 -11.37 25.93 9.32
C THR A 373 -12.29 25.01 8.51
N LEU A 374 -13.51 25.43 8.22
CA LEU A 374 -14.39 24.68 7.33
C LEU A 374 -13.82 24.55 5.90
N ASP A 375 -12.92 25.45 5.51
CA ASP A 375 -12.29 25.44 4.22
C ASP A 375 -11.19 24.37 4.11
N ASN A 376 -10.35 24.20 5.13
CA ASN A 376 -9.28 23.19 5.11
C ASN A 376 -9.67 21.84 5.73
N LEU A 377 -10.79 21.77 6.46
CA LEU A 377 -11.27 20.54 7.10
C LEU A 377 -11.39 19.36 6.13
N PRO A 378 -11.90 19.51 4.90
CA PRO A 378 -11.97 18.40 3.94
C PRO A 378 -10.63 17.71 3.67
N ILE A 379 -9.51 18.45 3.77
CA ILE A 379 -8.17 17.90 3.57
C ILE A 379 -7.76 17.01 4.74
N TYR A 380 -8.18 17.33 5.99
CA TYR A 380 -7.65 16.70 7.20
C TYR A 380 -8.66 15.81 7.92
N GLU A 381 -9.96 15.91 7.62
CA GLU A 381 -10.99 15.21 8.38
C GLU A 381 -10.83 13.69 8.37
N ARG A 382 -10.34 13.10 7.25
CA ARG A 382 -10.08 11.66 7.18
C ARG A 382 -8.93 11.26 8.12
N CYS A 383 -7.89 12.08 8.24
CA CYS A 383 -6.81 11.86 9.20
C CYS A 383 -7.33 11.88 10.62
N ILE A 384 -8.13 12.90 10.96
CA ILE A 384 -8.65 13.13 12.30
C ILE A 384 -9.65 12.03 12.71
N HIS A 385 -10.62 11.76 11.83
CA HIS A 385 -11.71 10.84 12.13
C HIS A 385 -11.32 9.38 11.90
N ALA A 386 -10.96 9.02 10.65
CA ALA A 386 -10.83 7.62 10.25
C ALA A 386 -9.50 6.99 10.66
N TYR A 387 -8.41 7.75 10.72
CA TYR A 387 -7.09 7.21 11.05
C TYR A 387 -6.72 7.41 12.51
N GLU A 388 -7.08 8.54 13.12
CA GLU A 388 -6.79 8.81 14.53
C GLU A 388 -7.99 8.57 15.46
N GLY A 389 -9.12 8.08 14.90
CA GLY A 389 -10.25 7.53 15.65
C GLY A 389 -11.06 8.57 16.47
N ASN A 390 -10.98 9.84 16.08
CA ASN A 390 -11.71 10.89 16.78
C ASN A 390 -13.17 11.01 16.29
N ASP A 391 -14.09 11.35 17.18
CA ASP A 391 -15.44 11.78 16.81
C ASP A 391 -15.40 13.23 16.33
N LEU A 392 -15.50 13.41 14.99
CA LEU A 392 -15.47 14.73 14.34
C LEU A 392 -16.86 15.09 13.84
N GLN A 393 -17.35 16.23 14.26
CA GLN A 393 -18.66 16.73 13.88
C GLN A 393 -18.57 18.21 13.51
N VAL A 394 -19.40 18.62 12.55
CA VAL A 394 -19.62 20.04 12.23
C VAL A 394 -21.07 20.38 12.55
N LYS A 395 -21.29 21.37 13.42
CA LYS A 395 -22.61 21.84 13.82
C LYS A 395 -22.61 23.37 13.82
N ASP A 396 -23.61 23.97 13.20
CA ASP A 396 -23.79 25.44 13.15
C ASP A 396 -22.51 26.18 12.69
N GLY A 397 -21.80 25.60 11.72
CA GLY A 397 -20.55 26.16 11.17
C GLY A 397 -19.33 26.05 12.09
N LYS A 398 -19.41 25.29 13.19
CA LYS A 398 -18.34 25.07 14.15
C LYS A 398 -17.87 23.62 14.13
N ILE A 399 -16.57 23.41 14.36
CA ILE A 399 -15.94 22.09 14.38
C ILE A 399 -15.89 21.58 15.83
N TYR A 400 -16.34 20.35 16.02
CA TYR A 400 -16.29 19.62 17.28
C TYR A 400 -15.46 18.36 17.13
N ILE A 401 -14.49 18.16 18.02
CA ILE A 401 -13.69 16.93 18.09
C ILE A 401 -13.87 16.34 19.49
N ASN A 402 -14.34 15.08 19.55
CA ASN A 402 -14.68 14.38 20.80
C ASN A 402 -15.64 15.18 21.70
N GLY A 403 -16.60 15.86 21.07
CA GLY A 403 -17.60 16.67 21.75
C GLY A 403 -17.15 18.05 22.21
N GLN A 404 -15.90 18.45 21.97
CA GLN A 404 -15.36 19.77 22.32
C GLN A 404 -15.25 20.65 21.06
N GLU A 405 -15.77 21.90 21.14
CA GLU A 405 -15.57 22.90 20.11
C GLU A 405 -14.09 23.26 20.02
N THR A 406 -13.51 23.18 18.81
CA THR A 406 -12.11 23.51 18.57
C THR A 406 -11.90 24.05 17.17
N ASN A 407 -10.90 24.90 17.03
CA ASN A 407 -10.39 25.40 15.76
C ASN A 407 -8.93 24.97 15.53
N GLN A 408 -8.43 23.99 16.29
CA GLN A 408 -7.07 23.47 16.15
C GLN A 408 -7.08 21.96 16.32
N TYR A 409 -6.08 21.30 15.70
CA TYR A 409 -5.85 19.88 15.87
C TYR A 409 -4.35 19.54 15.88
N THR A 410 -3.93 18.69 16.83
CA THR A 410 -2.56 18.17 16.95
C THR A 410 -2.54 16.72 16.48
N PHE A 411 -1.81 16.43 15.41
CA PHE A 411 -1.73 15.09 14.84
C PHE A 411 -0.97 14.11 15.74
N GLN A 412 -1.48 12.87 15.82
CA GLN A 412 -0.91 11.81 16.64
C GLN A 412 0.01 10.89 15.87
N MET A 413 -0.02 10.93 14.52
CA MET A 413 0.78 10.13 13.61
C MET A 413 1.47 10.99 12.55
N ASP A 414 2.55 10.43 11.98
CA ASP A 414 3.16 10.93 10.75
C ASP A 414 2.38 10.45 9.53
N TYR A 415 2.33 11.30 8.50
CA TYR A 415 1.67 10.99 7.23
C TYR A 415 2.61 11.18 6.06
N TYR A 416 2.34 10.46 4.99
CA TYR A 416 3.16 10.46 3.79
C TYR A 416 2.30 10.71 2.56
N TRP A 417 2.91 11.26 1.50
CA TRP A 417 2.27 11.39 0.21
C TRP A 417 2.90 10.44 -0.79
N MET A 418 2.10 9.53 -1.32
CA MET A 418 2.55 8.41 -2.16
C MET A 418 2.04 8.59 -3.57
N MET A 419 2.92 8.54 -4.58
CA MET A 419 2.53 8.60 -6.00
C MET A 419 3.13 7.45 -6.80
N GLY A 420 2.43 7.03 -7.86
CA GLY A 420 2.99 6.12 -8.84
C GLY A 420 3.90 6.83 -9.83
N ASP A 421 4.88 6.13 -10.39
CA ASP A 421 5.77 6.67 -11.41
C ASP A 421 5.05 6.79 -12.77
N ASN A 422 4.07 5.92 -13.04
CA ASN A 422 3.15 6.08 -14.18
C ASN A 422 2.02 7.05 -13.79
N ARG A 423 2.33 8.36 -13.87
CA ARG A 423 1.55 9.47 -13.29
C ARG A 423 0.08 9.52 -13.71
N HIS A 424 -0.21 9.23 -14.98
CA HIS A 424 -1.57 9.26 -15.51
C HIS A 424 -2.26 7.88 -15.49
N ASN A 425 -1.56 6.85 -14.98
CA ASN A 425 -2.10 5.48 -14.84
C ASN A 425 -1.85 4.93 -13.42
N SER A 426 -2.04 5.77 -12.42
CA SER A 426 -1.84 5.42 -11.02
C SER A 426 -2.97 5.96 -10.16
N ALA A 427 -3.69 5.06 -9.50
CA ALA A 427 -4.43 5.41 -8.31
C ALA A 427 -3.44 5.60 -7.15
N ASP A 428 -3.37 6.81 -6.57
CA ASP A 428 -2.38 7.19 -5.57
C ASP A 428 -2.91 8.31 -4.63
N SER A 429 -2.05 8.95 -3.87
CA SER A 429 -2.47 9.96 -2.88
C SER A 429 -3.25 11.14 -3.47
N ARG A 430 -3.14 11.42 -4.76
CA ARG A 430 -4.00 12.40 -5.42
C ARG A 430 -5.49 12.01 -5.39
N PHE A 431 -5.79 10.73 -5.16
CA PHE A 431 -7.15 10.18 -5.14
C PHE A 431 -7.64 9.81 -3.75
N TRP A 432 -6.80 9.24 -2.89
CA TRP A 432 -7.17 8.80 -1.54
C TRP A 432 -6.58 9.63 -0.41
N GLY A 433 -5.68 10.59 -0.72
CA GLY A 433 -5.05 11.46 0.28
C GLY A 433 -3.83 10.82 0.96
N PHE A 434 -3.66 11.16 2.22
CA PHE A 434 -2.49 10.79 3.01
C PHE A 434 -2.42 9.31 3.37
N VAL A 435 -1.20 8.79 3.48
CA VAL A 435 -0.91 7.45 4.00
C VAL A 435 -0.33 7.58 5.41
N PRO A 436 -1.05 7.14 6.47
CA PRO A 436 -0.56 7.24 7.84
C PRO A 436 0.59 6.27 8.12
N GLU A 437 1.42 6.58 9.13
CA GLU A 437 2.58 5.76 9.49
C GLU A 437 2.22 4.31 9.85
N ASP A 438 1.05 4.09 10.44
CA ASP A 438 0.58 2.75 10.83
C ASP A 438 0.23 1.86 9.61
N HIS A 439 0.08 2.43 8.42
CA HIS A 439 -0.11 1.71 7.16
C HIS A 439 1.20 1.26 6.51
N ILE A 440 2.35 1.85 6.85
CA ILE A 440 3.64 1.52 6.24
C ILE A 440 4.04 0.08 6.60
N VAL A 441 4.28 -0.76 5.58
CA VAL A 441 4.68 -2.16 5.72
C VAL A 441 6.20 -2.33 5.69
N GLY A 442 6.87 -1.80 4.66
CA GLY A 442 8.31 -1.97 4.51
C GLY A 442 8.87 -1.43 3.21
N LYS A 443 10.18 -1.61 3.04
CA LYS A 443 10.96 -1.16 1.88
C LYS A 443 11.30 -2.35 0.97
N PRO A 444 10.94 -2.32 -0.32
CA PRO A 444 11.48 -3.27 -1.28
C PRO A 444 13.00 -3.10 -1.39
N ILE A 445 13.77 -4.17 -1.24
CA ILE A 445 15.22 -4.11 -1.31
C ILE A 445 15.73 -4.54 -2.67
N PHE A 446 15.24 -5.67 -3.17
CA PHE A 446 15.63 -6.19 -4.47
C PHE A 446 14.51 -7.01 -5.13
N ILE A 447 14.62 -7.15 -6.45
CA ILE A 447 13.78 -8.01 -7.27
C ILE A 447 14.45 -9.38 -7.31
N TRP A 448 13.83 -10.42 -6.72
CA TRP A 448 14.43 -11.75 -6.70
C TRP A 448 13.99 -12.64 -7.86
N LEU A 449 12.84 -12.31 -8.51
CA LEU A 449 12.33 -12.95 -9.71
C LEU A 449 11.54 -11.91 -10.52
N SER A 450 11.61 -12.00 -11.86
CA SER A 450 10.82 -11.17 -12.76
C SER A 450 10.29 -12.01 -13.90
N LEU A 451 8.96 -12.10 -14.01
CA LEU A 451 8.25 -12.89 -15.02
C LEU A 451 7.44 -11.95 -15.91
N ASP A 452 7.77 -11.95 -17.21
CA ASP A 452 7.03 -11.20 -18.21
C ASP A 452 5.64 -11.82 -18.42
N PRO A 453 4.52 -11.10 -18.15
CA PRO A 453 3.18 -11.65 -18.36
C PRO A 453 2.90 -11.94 -19.84
N ASP A 454 3.50 -11.19 -20.75
CA ASP A 454 3.21 -11.20 -22.18
C ASP A 454 4.02 -12.27 -22.95
N ARG A 455 4.93 -12.99 -22.27
CA ARG A 455 5.83 -13.96 -22.89
C ARG A 455 5.67 -15.39 -22.37
N GLY A 456 5.91 -16.36 -23.26
CA GLY A 456 5.95 -17.77 -22.93
C GLY A 456 7.28 -18.22 -22.30
N TRP A 457 7.29 -19.41 -21.68
CA TRP A 457 8.48 -19.97 -21.03
C TRP A 457 9.69 -20.13 -21.96
N LEU A 458 9.44 -20.39 -23.25
CA LEU A 458 10.47 -20.55 -24.29
C LEU A 458 10.78 -19.25 -25.04
N ASP A 459 10.05 -18.15 -24.72
CA ASP A 459 10.14 -16.88 -25.43
C ASP A 459 10.41 -15.71 -24.47
N GLY A 460 11.30 -15.92 -23.51
CA GLY A 460 11.76 -14.85 -22.64
C GLY A 460 10.85 -14.52 -21.45
N LYS A 461 10.09 -15.51 -20.93
CA LYS A 461 9.27 -15.36 -19.72
C LYS A 461 10.03 -14.80 -18.53
N ILE A 462 11.30 -15.20 -18.37
CA ILE A 462 12.14 -14.72 -17.27
C ILE A 462 12.95 -13.52 -17.75
N ARG A 463 12.77 -12.38 -17.10
CA ARG A 463 13.58 -11.16 -17.32
C ARG A 463 14.88 -11.27 -16.52
N TRP A 464 15.86 -11.99 -17.07
CA TRP A 464 17.13 -12.30 -16.41
C TRP A 464 17.91 -11.07 -15.94
N ASN A 465 17.82 -9.97 -16.67
CA ASN A 465 18.48 -8.70 -16.37
C ASN A 465 17.89 -7.98 -15.14
N ARG A 466 16.73 -8.42 -14.65
CA ARG A 466 16.10 -7.85 -13.46
C ARG A 466 16.35 -8.66 -12.18
N LEU A 467 16.89 -9.87 -12.31
CA LEU A 467 17.18 -10.71 -11.13
C LEU A 467 18.21 -10.05 -10.24
N PHE A 468 17.89 -10.02 -8.92
CA PHE A 468 18.72 -9.43 -7.88
C PHE A 468 19.03 -7.94 -8.07
N THR A 469 18.25 -7.24 -8.90
CA THR A 469 18.36 -5.79 -9.04
C THR A 469 17.95 -5.12 -7.75
N CYS A 470 18.84 -4.30 -7.17
CA CYS A 470 18.55 -3.49 -6.00
C CYS A 470 17.54 -2.39 -6.37
N VAL A 471 16.45 -2.26 -5.61
CA VAL A 471 15.38 -1.30 -5.91
C VAL A 471 15.87 0.15 -5.77
N ASP A 472 16.76 0.44 -4.82
CA ASP A 472 17.34 1.79 -4.66
C ASP A 472 18.18 2.26 -5.86
N ASN A 473 18.60 1.34 -6.73
CA ASN A 473 19.34 1.66 -7.96
C ASN A 473 18.43 1.92 -9.17
N ILE A 474 17.12 1.74 -9.01
CA ILE A 474 16.13 2.00 -10.06
C ILE A 474 15.72 3.47 -9.96
N LYS A 475 16.31 4.27 -10.83
CA LYS A 475 16.09 5.74 -10.89
C LYS A 475 15.33 6.12 -12.13
#